data_bf73820b91c1050d0daa8ddab46e1d35
#
_entry.id   bf73820b91c1050d0daa8ddab46e1d35
#
_cell.length_a   1.000
_cell.length_b   1.000
_cell.length_c   1.000
_cell.angle_alpha   90.00
_cell.angle_beta   90.00
_cell.angle_gamma   90.00
#
_symmetry.space_group_name_H-M   'P 1'
#
loop_
_entity.id
_entity.type
_entity.pdbx_description
1 polymer ?
#
loop_
_entity_poly.entity_id
_entity_poly.type
_entity_poly.pdbx_seq_one_letter_code
_entity_poly.pdbx_strand_id
1 'polypeptide(L)'
;MATCRQVITRALEKIRVRAVGDAPSAEEAAGALATLQSLYDELIGIGSFGRLAEVLVDDDYTAGENERIYNTSGSPVTITLPETIADEEDGEDRAPRDRSVVVIASDPIKAHLYSAPLGEWQELTNLALEDVAPLSERSFDGLASLLAVALSEENLKPVGPVLQARAQAFRSMIVTRFDSPRTSPDVEYF
;
A
#
# COMPACT_ATOMS: atom_id res chain seq x y z
N MET A 1 8.37 12.60 5.07
CA MET A 1 7.69 11.30 5.04
C MET A 1 7.80 10.67 6.41
N ALA A 2 6.82 9.88 6.81
CA ALA A 2 6.83 9.27 8.13
C ALA A 2 7.37 7.84 8.05
N THR A 3 8.17 7.42 9.04
CA THR A 3 8.60 6.02 9.16
C THR A 3 7.49 5.16 9.77
N CYS A 4 7.60 3.83 9.60
CA CYS A 4 6.70 2.88 10.24
C CYS A 4 6.66 3.10 11.76
N ARG A 5 7.80 3.35 12.41
CA ARG A 5 7.89 3.69 13.83
C ARG A 5 7.04 4.91 14.20
N GLN A 6 7.09 5.98 13.41
CA GLN A 6 6.32 7.20 13.66
C GLN A 6 4.81 6.96 13.51
N VAL A 7 4.39 6.19 12.49
CA VAL A 7 2.99 5.80 12.29
C VAL A 7 2.48 4.96 13.45
N ILE A 8 3.27 3.97 13.90
CA ILE A 8 2.95 3.10 15.03
C ILE A 8 2.82 3.92 16.32
N THR A 9 3.82 4.75 16.63
CA THR A 9 3.77 5.61 17.82
C THR A 9 2.50 6.44 17.83
N ARG A 10 2.19 7.09 16.70
CA ARG A 10 0.98 7.91 16.57
C ARG A 10 -0.32 7.12 16.69
N ALA A 11 -0.35 5.87 16.20
CA ALA A 11 -1.51 4.98 16.36
C ALA A 11 -1.75 4.60 17.81
N LEU A 12 -0.71 4.22 18.54
CA LEU A 12 -0.78 3.87 19.98
C LEU A 12 -1.20 5.05 20.86
N GLU A 13 -0.74 6.28 20.53
CA GLU A 13 -1.20 7.51 21.19
C GLU A 13 -2.71 7.72 20.98
N LYS A 14 -3.22 7.49 19.76
CA LYS A 14 -4.64 7.69 19.45
C LYS A 14 -5.58 6.78 20.23
N ILE A 15 -5.17 5.55 20.52
CA ILE A 15 -5.93 4.62 21.35
C ILE A 15 -5.55 4.70 22.85
N ARG A 16 -4.73 5.67 23.23
CA ARG A 16 -4.30 5.92 24.62
C ARG A 16 -3.63 4.71 25.30
N VAL A 17 -2.93 3.91 24.54
CA VAL A 17 -2.03 2.87 25.07
C VAL A 17 -0.74 3.53 25.58
N ARG A 18 -0.32 4.62 24.89
CA ARG A 18 0.84 5.43 25.26
C ARG A 18 0.46 6.90 25.43
N ALA A 19 1.18 7.60 26.29
CA ALA A 19 1.09 9.06 26.38
C ALA A 19 1.78 9.70 25.16
N VAL A 20 1.38 10.92 24.86
CA VAL A 20 1.98 11.67 23.74
C VAL A 20 3.48 11.89 24.02
N GLY A 21 4.31 11.45 23.09
CA GLY A 21 5.76 11.56 23.16
C GLY A 21 6.47 10.35 23.77
N ASP A 22 5.74 9.35 24.29
CA ASP A 22 6.34 8.13 24.79
C ASP A 22 6.66 7.17 23.62
N ALA A 23 7.88 6.65 23.59
CA ALA A 23 8.26 5.63 22.63
C ALA A 23 7.61 4.28 22.99
N PRO A 24 7.12 3.51 21.99
CA PRO A 24 6.65 2.16 22.24
C PRO A 24 7.79 1.24 22.68
N SER A 25 7.49 0.24 23.50
CA SER A 25 8.45 -0.82 23.81
C SER A 25 8.77 -1.62 22.53
N ALA A 26 9.86 -2.38 22.55
CA ALA A 26 10.26 -3.20 21.40
C ALA A 26 9.17 -4.23 21.02
N GLU A 27 8.51 -4.82 22.03
CA GLU A 27 7.42 -5.79 21.81
C GLU A 27 6.17 -5.14 21.22
N GLU A 28 5.73 -3.99 21.76
CA GLU A 28 4.60 -3.23 21.21
C GLU A 28 4.88 -2.76 19.78
N ALA A 29 6.10 -2.29 19.51
CA ALA A 29 6.49 -1.85 18.18
C ALA A 29 6.50 -3.01 17.18
N ALA A 30 6.98 -4.19 17.58
CA ALA A 30 7.00 -5.39 16.74
C ALA A 30 5.57 -5.89 16.44
N GLY A 31 4.71 -5.98 17.46
CA GLY A 31 3.31 -6.36 17.28
C GLY A 31 2.55 -5.39 16.38
N ALA A 32 2.70 -4.09 16.64
CA ALA A 32 2.06 -3.07 15.82
C ALA A 32 2.61 -3.01 14.36
N LEU A 33 3.89 -3.38 14.15
CA LEU A 33 4.45 -3.51 12.80
C LEU A 33 3.82 -4.68 12.05
N ALA A 34 3.62 -5.82 12.72
CA ALA A 34 2.92 -6.96 12.13
C ALA A 34 1.47 -6.61 11.76
N THR A 35 0.76 -5.85 12.60
CA THR A 35 -0.59 -5.36 12.31
C THR A 35 -0.59 -4.38 11.14
N LEU A 36 0.40 -3.49 11.04
CA LEU A 36 0.56 -2.58 9.89
C LEU A 36 0.80 -3.37 8.60
N GLN A 37 1.64 -4.41 8.65
CA GLN A 37 1.89 -5.31 7.53
C GLN A 37 0.59 -5.99 7.08
N SER A 38 -0.18 -6.56 8.01
CA SER A 38 -1.47 -7.19 7.71
C SER A 38 -2.49 -6.23 7.11
N LEU A 39 -2.46 -4.95 7.48
CA LEU A 39 -3.31 -3.92 6.86
C LEU A 39 -2.98 -3.70 5.38
N TYR A 40 -1.70 -3.67 5.01
CA TYR A 40 -1.33 -3.57 3.60
C TYR A 40 -1.76 -4.80 2.82
N ASP A 41 -1.58 -6.00 3.38
CA ASP A 41 -2.02 -7.25 2.76
C ASP A 41 -3.54 -7.26 2.55
N GLU A 42 -4.31 -6.79 3.55
CA GLU A 42 -5.76 -6.61 3.43
C GLU A 42 -6.13 -5.63 2.31
N LEU A 43 -5.48 -4.46 2.26
CA LEU A 43 -5.73 -3.44 1.24
C LEU A 43 -5.48 -3.97 -0.18
N ILE A 44 -4.44 -4.79 -0.37
CA ILE A 44 -4.17 -5.49 -1.62
C ILE A 44 -5.26 -6.52 -1.91
N GLY A 45 -5.59 -7.35 -0.91
CA GLY A 45 -6.54 -8.45 -1.04
C GLY A 45 -7.96 -8.01 -1.42
N ILE A 46 -8.43 -6.90 -0.85
CA ILE A 46 -9.75 -6.31 -1.18
C ILE A 46 -9.74 -5.46 -2.46
N GLY A 47 -8.61 -5.37 -3.15
CA GLY A 47 -8.48 -4.61 -4.40
C GLY A 47 -8.53 -3.09 -4.22
N SER A 48 -8.12 -2.56 -3.06
CA SER A 48 -8.08 -1.10 -2.81
C SER A 48 -7.21 -0.34 -3.80
N PHE A 49 -6.26 -1.01 -4.42
CA PHE A 49 -5.35 -0.45 -5.43
C PHE A 49 -5.71 -0.83 -6.87
N GLY A 50 -6.87 -1.45 -7.08
CA GLY A 50 -7.31 -1.96 -8.37
C GLY A 50 -7.21 -3.48 -8.48
N ARG A 51 -7.73 -4.00 -9.59
CA ARG A 51 -7.66 -5.42 -9.90
C ARG A 51 -6.27 -5.76 -10.44
N LEU A 52 -5.66 -6.79 -9.91
CA LEU A 52 -4.38 -7.30 -10.39
C LEU A 52 -4.61 -8.29 -11.54
N ALA A 53 -3.88 -8.11 -12.64
CA ALA A 53 -3.78 -9.11 -13.71
C ALA A 53 -2.85 -10.24 -13.26
N GLU A 54 -3.24 -11.48 -13.50
CA GLU A 54 -2.38 -12.64 -13.24
C GLU A 54 -1.45 -12.86 -14.43
N VAL A 55 -0.13 -12.88 -14.17
CA VAL A 55 0.91 -13.06 -15.18
C VAL A 55 1.75 -14.29 -14.80
N LEU A 56 1.90 -15.21 -15.74
CA LEU A 56 2.74 -16.40 -15.61
C LEU A 56 4.06 -16.14 -16.35
N VAL A 57 5.17 -16.29 -15.66
CA VAL A 57 6.50 -16.05 -16.24
C VAL A 57 7.39 -17.29 -16.07
N ASP A 58 8.23 -17.56 -17.06
CA ASP A 58 9.19 -18.65 -17.09
C ASP A 58 10.63 -18.16 -17.33
N ASP A 59 10.81 -16.86 -17.56
CA ASP A 59 12.08 -16.18 -17.79
C ASP A 59 12.06 -14.80 -17.08
N ASP A 60 13.18 -14.06 -17.15
CA ASP A 60 13.29 -12.71 -16.61
C ASP A 60 12.21 -11.80 -17.20
N TYR A 61 11.54 -11.04 -16.33
CA TYR A 61 10.35 -10.28 -16.69
C TYR A 61 10.38 -8.85 -16.12
N THR A 62 10.00 -7.88 -16.94
CA THR A 62 9.73 -6.51 -16.47
C THR A 62 8.23 -6.38 -16.21
N ALA A 63 7.88 -6.09 -14.96
CA ALA A 63 6.50 -5.98 -14.53
C ALA A 63 5.76 -4.82 -15.21
N GLY A 64 4.47 -5.02 -15.43
CA GLY A 64 3.53 -3.95 -15.79
C GLY A 64 2.88 -3.31 -14.55
N GLU A 65 1.79 -2.57 -14.78
CA GLU A 65 0.98 -1.99 -13.72
C GLU A 65 -0.09 -2.97 -13.25
N ASN A 66 -0.27 -3.07 -11.93
CA ASN A 66 -1.32 -3.90 -11.31
C ASN A 66 -1.26 -5.37 -11.71
N GLU A 67 -0.11 -5.97 -11.49
CA GLU A 67 0.13 -7.36 -11.82
C GLU A 67 0.40 -8.22 -10.59
N ARG A 68 -0.04 -9.48 -10.68
CA ARG A 68 0.38 -10.56 -9.78
C ARG A 68 1.14 -11.58 -10.59
N ILE A 69 2.43 -11.71 -10.32
CA ILE A 69 3.39 -12.45 -11.12
C ILE A 69 3.70 -13.78 -10.45
N TYR A 70 3.53 -14.86 -11.19
CA TYR A 70 3.84 -16.23 -10.77
C TYR A 70 4.98 -16.78 -11.60
N ASN A 71 6.06 -17.18 -10.94
CA ASN A 71 7.15 -17.89 -11.59
C ASN A 71 6.75 -19.36 -11.82
N THR A 72 6.72 -19.80 -13.07
CA THR A 72 6.39 -21.17 -13.49
C THR A 72 7.60 -21.97 -13.95
N SER A 73 8.78 -21.37 -14.06
CA SER A 73 9.98 -22.02 -14.59
C SER A 73 10.59 -23.11 -13.70
N GLY A 74 10.25 -23.10 -12.39
CA GLY A 74 10.91 -23.94 -11.39
C GLY A 74 12.34 -23.50 -11.04
N SER A 75 12.84 -22.43 -11.65
CA SER A 75 14.13 -21.77 -11.38
C SER A 75 13.90 -20.32 -10.94
N PRO A 76 14.84 -19.69 -10.21
CA PRO A 76 14.71 -18.27 -9.91
C PRO A 76 14.69 -17.43 -11.19
N VAL A 77 13.71 -16.52 -11.32
CA VAL A 77 13.61 -15.51 -12.37
C VAL A 77 13.77 -14.13 -11.75
N THR A 78 14.33 -13.20 -12.52
CA THR A 78 14.46 -11.81 -12.10
C THR A 78 13.21 -11.04 -12.51
N ILE A 79 12.51 -10.45 -11.53
CA ILE A 79 11.40 -9.54 -11.78
C ILE A 79 11.88 -8.11 -11.59
N THR A 80 11.86 -7.34 -12.66
CA THR A 80 12.25 -5.92 -12.66
C THR A 80 11.03 -5.05 -12.52
N LEU A 81 11.03 -4.14 -11.54
CA LEU A 81 10.00 -3.11 -11.42
C LEU A 81 10.32 -1.97 -12.39
N PRO A 82 9.37 -1.54 -13.25
CA PRO A 82 9.65 -0.56 -14.27
C PRO A 82 9.79 0.84 -13.69
N GLU A 83 10.73 1.61 -14.20
CA GLU A 83 10.81 3.06 -13.97
C GLU A 83 9.83 3.81 -14.88
N THR A 84 9.66 3.31 -16.10
CA THR A 84 8.72 3.81 -17.10
C THR A 84 7.94 2.67 -17.73
N ILE A 85 6.74 2.97 -18.20
CA ILE A 85 5.83 2.05 -18.88
C ILE A 85 5.39 2.73 -20.18
N ALA A 86 5.42 1.98 -21.29
CA ALA A 86 4.90 2.48 -22.56
C ALA A 86 3.38 2.77 -22.45
N ASP A 87 2.96 3.95 -22.83
CA ASP A 87 1.53 4.26 -22.91
C ASP A 87 0.91 3.56 -24.11
N GLU A 88 -0.23 2.93 -23.92
CA GLU A 88 -0.93 2.19 -24.99
C GLU A 88 -1.53 3.12 -26.06
N GLU A 89 -1.78 4.41 -25.74
CA GLU A 89 -2.45 5.35 -26.63
C GLU A 89 -1.49 6.04 -27.61
N ASP A 90 -0.32 6.45 -27.14
CA ASP A 90 0.64 7.22 -27.94
C ASP A 90 2.01 6.55 -28.08
N GLY A 91 2.26 5.49 -27.33
CA GLY A 91 3.53 4.76 -27.31
C GLY A 91 4.68 5.53 -26.64
N GLU A 92 4.39 6.66 -25.98
CA GLU A 92 5.39 7.38 -25.18
C GLU A 92 5.60 6.72 -23.82
N ASP A 93 6.84 6.76 -23.35
CA ASP A 93 7.16 6.24 -22.04
C ASP A 93 6.65 7.19 -20.93
N ARG A 94 5.87 6.66 -20.01
CA ARG A 94 5.41 7.39 -18.82
C ARG A 94 5.80 6.68 -17.52
N ALA A 95 5.88 7.42 -16.45
CA ALA A 95 5.99 6.83 -15.12
C ALA A 95 4.77 5.94 -14.79
N PRO A 96 4.93 4.90 -13.97
CA PRO A 96 3.81 4.12 -13.47
C PRO A 96 2.75 5.01 -12.83
N ARG A 97 1.49 4.61 -12.92
CA ARG A 97 0.39 5.36 -12.28
C ARG A 97 0.53 5.26 -10.77
N ASP A 98 0.16 6.35 -10.13
CA ASP A 98 0.13 6.41 -8.68
C ASP A 98 -0.71 5.28 -8.07
N ARG A 99 -0.15 4.57 -7.11
CA ARG A 99 -0.72 3.38 -6.44
C ARG A 99 -0.86 2.14 -7.32
N SER A 100 -0.16 2.07 -8.44
CA SER A 100 0.02 0.78 -9.12
C SER A 100 0.69 -0.21 -8.17
N VAL A 101 0.23 -1.45 -8.21
CA VAL A 101 0.74 -2.53 -7.34
C VAL A 101 1.32 -3.65 -8.18
N VAL A 102 2.46 -4.15 -7.79
CA VAL A 102 3.06 -5.39 -8.32
C VAL A 102 3.23 -6.36 -7.17
N VAL A 103 2.64 -7.55 -7.31
CA VAL A 103 2.79 -8.64 -6.35
C VAL A 103 3.59 -9.76 -7.01
N ILE A 104 4.72 -10.11 -6.43
CA ILE A 104 5.53 -11.24 -6.85
C ILE A 104 5.20 -12.42 -5.93
N ALA A 105 4.53 -13.43 -6.50
CA ALA A 105 4.09 -14.61 -5.80
C ALA A 105 5.28 -15.59 -5.62
N SER A 106 6.28 -15.17 -4.85
CA SER A 106 7.45 -15.96 -4.44
C SER A 106 7.27 -16.41 -2.98
N ASP A 107 8.23 -17.17 -2.48
CA ASP A 107 8.33 -17.48 -1.05
C ASP A 107 9.62 -16.83 -0.49
N PRO A 108 9.52 -15.80 0.36
CA PRO A 108 8.28 -15.09 0.76
C PRO A 108 7.66 -14.23 -0.37
N ILE A 109 6.35 -13.98 -0.28
CA ILE A 109 5.64 -13.07 -1.20
C ILE A 109 6.20 -11.66 -1.05
N LYS A 110 6.38 -10.97 -2.18
CA LYS A 110 6.76 -9.55 -2.21
C LYS A 110 5.68 -8.74 -2.88
N ALA A 111 5.34 -7.61 -2.29
CA ALA A 111 4.40 -6.67 -2.87
C ALA A 111 5.00 -5.26 -2.88
N HIS A 112 4.81 -4.55 -3.98
CA HIS A 112 5.33 -3.20 -4.19
C HIS A 112 4.20 -2.27 -4.63
N LEU A 113 4.21 -1.05 -4.12
CA LEU A 113 3.28 0.02 -4.46
C LEU A 113 4.06 1.20 -5.06
N TYR A 114 3.67 1.66 -6.23
CA TYR A 114 4.25 2.87 -6.81
C TYR A 114 3.68 4.12 -6.14
N SER A 115 4.56 4.98 -5.66
CA SER A 115 4.21 6.28 -5.11
C SER A 115 4.63 7.39 -6.08
N ALA A 116 3.67 7.94 -6.84
CA ALA A 116 3.97 9.04 -7.75
C ALA A 116 4.52 10.29 -7.04
N PRO A 117 4.10 10.65 -5.81
CA PRO A 117 4.74 11.75 -5.07
C PRO A 117 6.20 11.53 -4.76
N LEU A 118 6.67 10.28 -4.71
CA LEU A 118 8.06 9.92 -4.44
C LEU A 118 8.82 9.58 -5.73
N GLY A 119 8.10 9.18 -6.79
CA GLY A 119 8.67 8.69 -8.02
C GLY A 119 9.33 7.32 -7.90
N GLU A 120 8.91 6.51 -6.91
CA GLU A 120 9.56 5.22 -6.62
C GLU A 120 8.56 4.14 -6.22
N TRP A 121 8.98 2.89 -6.36
CA TRP A 121 8.30 1.72 -5.83
C TRP A 121 8.65 1.52 -4.36
N GLN A 122 7.64 1.44 -3.51
CA GLN A 122 7.77 1.15 -2.08
C GLN A 122 7.40 -0.31 -1.81
N GLU A 123 8.24 -1.04 -1.10
CA GLU A 123 7.88 -2.38 -0.64
C GLU A 123 6.77 -2.30 0.42
N LEU A 124 5.76 -3.16 0.29
CA LEU A 124 4.64 -3.31 1.24
C LEU A 124 4.83 -4.50 2.17
N THR A 125 5.73 -5.41 1.84
CA THR A 125 6.04 -6.62 2.60
C THR A 125 7.40 -6.48 3.29
N ASN A 126 7.60 -7.19 4.41
CA ASN A 126 8.87 -7.19 5.15
C ASN A 126 9.34 -5.81 5.63
N LEU A 127 8.40 -4.94 6.01
CA LEU A 127 8.71 -3.61 6.50
C LEU A 127 9.51 -3.64 7.80
N ALA A 128 10.51 -2.77 7.90
CA ALA A 128 11.22 -2.47 9.13
C ALA A 128 10.67 -1.19 9.79
N LEU A 129 10.95 -1.02 11.08
CA LEU A 129 10.46 0.15 11.85
C LEU A 129 10.99 1.48 11.31
N GLU A 130 12.18 1.47 10.71
CA GLU A 130 12.82 2.69 10.19
C GLU A 130 12.48 2.95 8.71
N ASP A 131 11.82 2.00 8.04
CA ASP A 131 11.39 2.20 6.67
C ASP A 131 10.33 3.29 6.57
N VAL A 132 10.28 3.96 5.43
CA VAL A 132 9.20 4.90 5.12
C VAL A 132 7.90 4.11 5.02
N ALA A 133 6.92 4.48 5.83
CA ALA A 133 5.62 3.83 5.80
C ALA A 133 4.90 4.16 4.47
N PRO A 134 4.61 3.18 3.60
CA PRO A 134 3.87 3.41 2.37
C PRO A 134 2.55 4.15 2.63
N LEU A 135 2.13 5.02 1.72
CA LEU A 135 0.96 5.91 1.82
C LEU A 135 1.04 7.00 2.92
N SER A 136 2.10 7.06 3.72
CA SER A 136 2.23 8.08 4.77
C SER A 136 2.36 9.51 4.22
N GLU A 137 2.83 9.65 2.98
CA GLU A 137 2.94 10.92 2.27
C GLU A 137 1.59 11.54 1.91
N ARG A 138 0.52 10.74 1.86
CA ARG A 138 -0.83 11.19 1.52
C ARG A 138 -1.59 11.68 2.73
N SER A 139 -1.51 10.93 3.81
CA SER A 139 -2.08 11.31 5.09
C SER A 139 -1.45 10.48 6.21
N PHE A 140 -0.44 11.02 6.84
CA PHE A 140 0.16 10.41 8.04
C PHE A 140 -0.89 10.14 9.13
N ASP A 141 -1.74 11.13 9.42
CA ASP A 141 -2.75 11.02 10.46
C ASP A 141 -3.88 10.05 10.10
N GLY A 142 -4.19 9.92 8.81
CA GLY A 142 -5.17 8.96 8.29
C GLY A 142 -4.68 7.52 8.43
N LEU A 143 -3.42 7.25 7.99
CA LEU A 143 -2.80 5.94 8.12
C LEU A 143 -2.66 5.52 9.59
N ALA A 144 -2.19 6.44 10.45
CA ALA A 144 -2.13 6.20 11.89
C ALA A 144 -3.51 5.97 12.53
N SER A 145 -4.57 6.57 11.99
CA SER A 145 -5.94 6.32 12.45
C SER A 145 -6.44 4.94 12.03
N LEU A 146 -6.12 4.51 10.82
CA LEU A 146 -6.47 3.18 10.33
C LEU A 146 -5.78 2.09 11.15
N LEU A 147 -4.47 2.24 11.37
CA LEU A 147 -3.69 1.33 12.23
C LEU A 147 -4.22 1.34 13.68
N ALA A 148 -4.57 2.51 14.23
CA ALA A 148 -5.10 2.61 15.58
C ALA A 148 -6.42 1.85 15.77
N VAL A 149 -7.28 1.84 14.75
CA VAL A 149 -8.53 1.04 14.76
C VAL A 149 -8.20 -0.45 14.79
N ALA A 150 -7.27 -0.93 13.98
CA ALA A 150 -6.85 -2.33 14.00
C ALA A 150 -6.22 -2.73 15.33
N LEU A 151 -5.29 -1.94 15.86
CA LEU A 151 -4.64 -2.18 17.15
C LEU A 151 -5.60 -2.08 18.35
N SER A 152 -6.74 -1.41 18.22
CA SER A 152 -7.70 -1.26 19.31
C SER A 152 -8.33 -2.58 19.74
N GLU A 153 -8.54 -3.49 18.79
CA GLU A 153 -9.06 -4.82 19.06
C GLU A 153 -8.07 -5.66 19.87
N GLU A 154 -6.79 -5.65 19.48
CA GLU A 154 -5.72 -6.36 20.17
C GLU A 154 -5.47 -5.82 21.59
N ASN A 155 -5.60 -4.50 21.75
CA ASN A 155 -5.37 -3.83 23.04
C ASN A 155 -6.63 -3.68 23.89
N LEU A 156 -7.78 -4.23 23.47
CA LEU A 156 -9.07 -4.13 24.15
C LEU A 156 -9.46 -2.68 24.51
N LYS A 157 -9.13 -1.74 23.63
CA LYS A 157 -9.42 -0.30 23.82
C LYS A 157 -10.60 0.12 22.94
N PRO A 158 -11.59 0.83 23.50
CA PRO A 158 -12.72 1.31 22.72
C PRO A 158 -12.28 2.38 21.70
N VAL A 159 -12.77 2.26 20.48
CA VAL A 159 -12.53 3.24 19.42
C VAL A 159 -13.58 4.35 19.50
N GLY A 160 -13.13 5.59 19.64
CA GLY A 160 -14.05 6.74 19.59
C GLY A 160 -14.57 7.00 18.16
N PRO A 161 -15.79 7.56 18.01
CA PRO A 161 -16.41 7.75 16.70
C PRO A 161 -15.60 8.66 15.76
N VAL A 162 -14.87 9.63 16.29
CA VAL A 162 -14.02 10.53 15.51
C VAL A 162 -12.83 9.77 14.90
N LEU A 163 -12.21 8.86 15.66
CA LEU A 163 -11.10 8.05 15.18
C LEU A 163 -11.58 7.09 14.09
N GLN A 164 -12.72 6.46 14.30
CA GLN A 164 -13.33 5.56 13.34
C GLN A 164 -13.69 6.28 12.02
N ALA A 165 -14.28 7.50 12.12
CA ALA A 165 -14.59 8.31 10.95
C ALA A 165 -13.35 8.71 10.15
N ARG A 166 -12.24 9.06 10.82
CA ARG A 166 -10.96 9.38 10.16
C ARG A 166 -10.35 8.17 9.46
N ALA A 167 -10.35 7.00 10.10
CA ALA A 167 -9.89 5.76 9.51
C ALA A 167 -10.69 5.41 8.25
N GLN A 168 -12.02 5.52 8.33
CA GLN A 168 -12.90 5.28 7.20
C GLN A 168 -12.69 6.28 6.06
N ALA A 169 -12.54 7.57 6.37
CA ALA A 169 -12.26 8.59 5.37
C ALA A 169 -10.93 8.32 4.64
N PHE A 170 -9.89 7.91 5.37
CA PHE A 170 -8.61 7.53 4.76
C PHE A 170 -8.75 6.29 3.86
N ARG A 171 -9.45 5.25 4.33
CA ARG A 171 -9.73 4.04 3.54
C ARG A 171 -10.49 4.39 2.25
N SER A 172 -11.52 5.22 2.35
CA SER A 172 -12.26 5.70 1.17
C SER A 172 -11.37 6.49 0.21
N MET A 173 -10.47 7.33 0.72
CA MET A 173 -9.52 8.08 -0.11
C MET A 173 -8.57 7.15 -0.90
N ILE A 174 -8.18 6.01 -0.34
CA ILE A 174 -7.35 5.03 -1.04
C ILE A 174 -8.14 4.37 -2.17
N VAL A 175 -9.40 4.02 -1.94
CA VAL A 175 -10.26 3.27 -2.87
C VAL A 175 -10.78 4.15 -4.02
N THR A 176 -11.16 5.41 -3.77
CA THR A 176 -12.00 6.23 -4.67
C THR A 176 -11.35 6.65 -6.00
N ARG A 177 -10.07 6.37 -6.23
CA ARG A 177 -9.40 6.80 -7.48
C ARG A 177 -9.51 5.82 -8.65
N PHE A 178 -10.01 4.61 -8.44
CA PHE A 178 -10.05 3.59 -9.49
C PHE A 178 -11.39 3.46 -10.20
N ASP A 179 -12.44 4.11 -9.70
CA ASP A 179 -13.80 4.03 -10.25
C ASP A 179 -14.17 5.20 -11.20
N SER A 180 -13.21 5.98 -11.66
CA SER A 180 -13.49 6.91 -12.76
C SER A 180 -13.33 6.16 -14.06
N PRO A 181 -14.42 5.65 -14.69
CA PRO A 181 -14.31 5.22 -16.06
C PRO A 181 -13.87 6.45 -16.87
N ARG A 182 -12.78 6.33 -17.62
CA ARG A 182 -12.51 7.25 -18.71
C ARG A 182 -13.59 7.07 -19.76
N THR A 183 -14.77 7.62 -19.52
CA THR A 183 -15.68 7.97 -20.59
C THR A 183 -15.13 9.25 -21.19
N SER A 184 -14.21 9.11 -22.13
CA SER A 184 -14.09 10.08 -23.19
C SER A 184 -15.46 10.09 -23.87
N PRO A 185 -16.22 11.20 -23.85
CA PRO A 185 -17.38 11.28 -24.71
C PRO A 185 -16.81 11.36 -26.14
N ASP A 186 -16.95 10.28 -26.89
CA ASP A 186 -16.91 10.35 -28.33
C ASP A 186 -18.06 11.27 -28.75
N VAL A 187 -17.77 12.55 -28.83
CA VAL A 187 -18.67 13.51 -29.44
C VAL A 187 -18.42 13.42 -30.97
N GLU A 188 -19.09 12.47 -31.60
CA GLU A 188 -19.25 12.52 -33.04
C GLU A 188 -20.10 13.78 -33.38
N TYR A 189 -19.45 14.82 -33.89
CA TYR A 189 -20.13 15.92 -34.54
C TYR A 189 -20.47 15.48 -35.99
N PHE A 190 -21.77 15.28 -36.24
CA PHE A 190 -22.32 15.25 -37.57
C PHE A 190 -22.58 16.67 -38.08
#